data_792d890547c6bc53ff7266e935a3df83
#
_entry.id   792d890547c6bc53ff7266e935a3df83
#
_cell.length_a   1.000
_cell.length_b   1.000
_cell.length_c   1.000
_cell.angle_alpha   90.00
_cell.angle_beta   90.00
_cell.angle_gamma   90.00
#
_symmetry.space_group_name_H-M   'P 1'
#
loop_
_entity.id
_entity.type
_entity.pdbx_description
1 polymer ?
#
loop_
_entity_poly.entity_id
_entity_poly.type
_entity_poly.pdbx_seq_one_letter_code
_entity_poly.pdbx_strand_id
1 'polypeptide(L)'
;MSCVNLNNNRYKIIHTYNANVYRVMDEMSTCVYILKICPDHETERYKHQFKTEINVLSNLNSIHAPSLITCFEEDFAQCFVETYIPGMNAKQYFQKHRCVFKKYQLLFDVLKVLQDLHQIGYLYIDLKLENIIYYQNHFYLIDFNACIENHSHVAVMASKSNCAPELFTLSEKDIRCDIYALGSLVQELFGVFMMPVILLCHQKQERRISRLSTFKNLIFIHIIIRILLVLSICILSVFRTSPKSVFDAYYNHHQVALFEKAYKESDKKDRLYTWIYNGWILDEVYVNEQASLFLMEEAIATKDATLIRYVYDRVSLEKWPELQALVLVYLKPDAKHIETCIKLVNSNNLLLKDKLDVLNQCLQLGLHKEIKISIQPIKEWIESMDAETLKMYQAEFENLGCNYLEYVLLLRNKECENMEIPVVFVDNLKSERWKNLYEFWRSL
;
A
#
# COMPACT_ATOMS: atom_id res chain seq x y z
N MET A 1 -20.26 -19.29 -46.30
CA MET A 1 -21.10 -19.63 -45.13
C MET A 1 -22.53 -19.66 -45.61
N SER A 2 -23.13 -20.87 -45.74
CA SER A 2 -24.55 -20.99 -46.08
C SER A 2 -25.37 -20.48 -44.91
N CYS A 3 -26.11 -19.40 -45.12
CA CYS A 3 -27.11 -18.95 -44.13
C CYS A 3 -28.24 -19.97 -44.14
N VAL A 4 -28.28 -20.84 -43.15
CA VAL A 4 -29.42 -21.70 -42.91
C VAL A 4 -30.40 -20.83 -42.11
N ASN A 5 -31.57 -20.55 -42.71
CA ASN A 5 -32.66 -19.84 -42.03
C ASN A 5 -33.60 -20.89 -41.45
N LEU A 6 -33.95 -20.71 -40.18
CA LEU A 6 -34.76 -21.64 -39.40
C LEU A 6 -36.06 -20.97 -38.97
N ASN A 7 -37.10 -21.76 -38.70
CA ASN A 7 -38.41 -21.31 -38.32
C ASN A 7 -39.03 -20.29 -39.28
N ASN A 8 -39.26 -20.74 -40.54
CA ASN A 8 -39.76 -19.91 -41.64
C ASN A 8 -38.95 -18.64 -41.91
N ASN A 9 -37.61 -18.76 -41.90
CA ASN A 9 -36.66 -17.68 -42.11
C ASN A 9 -36.60 -16.63 -40.95
N ARG A 10 -37.14 -16.91 -39.80
CA ARG A 10 -37.11 -15.96 -38.68
C ARG A 10 -35.73 -15.87 -38.02
N TYR A 11 -35.00 -16.99 -37.89
CA TYR A 11 -33.71 -17.05 -37.21
C TYR A 11 -32.57 -17.27 -38.17
N LYS A 12 -31.63 -16.31 -38.27
CA LYS A 12 -30.43 -16.39 -39.09
C LYS A 12 -29.24 -16.79 -38.26
N ILE A 13 -28.55 -17.87 -38.58
CA ILE A 13 -27.33 -18.31 -37.91
C ILE A 13 -26.23 -17.28 -38.13
N ILE A 14 -25.67 -16.72 -37.08
CA ILE A 14 -24.54 -15.78 -37.11
C ILE A 14 -23.27 -16.38 -36.52
N HIS A 15 -23.37 -17.45 -35.71
CA HIS A 15 -22.21 -18.18 -35.19
C HIS A 15 -22.60 -19.61 -34.82
N THR A 16 -21.67 -20.55 -35.04
CA THR A 16 -21.85 -21.96 -34.66
C THR A 16 -20.87 -22.29 -33.53
N TYR A 17 -21.41 -22.77 -32.40
CA TYR A 17 -20.59 -23.24 -31.27
C TYR A 17 -20.24 -24.72 -31.43
N ASN A 18 -21.23 -25.53 -31.78
CA ASN A 18 -21.07 -26.96 -32.11
C ASN A 18 -22.20 -27.40 -33.08
N ALA A 19 -22.32 -28.68 -33.29
CA ALA A 19 -23.32 -29.23 -34.26
C ALA A 19 -24.79 -28.89 -33.90
N ASN A 20 -25.09 -28.67 -32.63
CA ASN A 20 -26.44 -28.52 -32.12
C ASN A 20 -26.69 -27.18 -31.38
N VAL A 21 -25.69 -26.28 -31.31
CA VAL A 21 -25.80 -24.98 -30.58
C VAL A 21 -25.33 -23.84 -31.45
N TYR A 22 -26.20 -22.88 -31.70
CA TYR A 22 -25.97 -21.77 -32.60
C TYR A 22 -26.31 -20.44 -31.94
N ARG A 23 -25.55 -19.40 -32.28
CA ARG A 23 -25.98 -18.02 -32.02
C ARG A 23 -26.73 -17.51 -33.25
N VAL A 24 -27.92 -17.04 -33.04
CA VAL A 24 -28.83 -16.62 -34.11
C VAL A 24 -29.29 -15.19 -33.91
N MET A 25 -29.64 -14.53 -34.98
CA MET A 25 -30.31 -13.24 -35.01
C MET A 25 -31.76 -13.42 -35.45
N ASP A 26 -32.67 -12.92 -34.69
CA ASP A 26 -34.08 -12.81 -35.09
C ASP A 26 -34.21 -11.66 -36.11
N GLU A 27 -34.59 -11.96 -37.33
CA GLU A 27 -34.67 -10.97 -38.41
C GLU A 27 -35.80 -9.97 -38.21
N MET A 28 -36.81 -10.29 -37.38
CA MET A 28 -37.90 -9.37 -37.07
C MET A 28 -37.53 -8.34 -35.97
N SER A 29 -36.81 -8.77 -34.95
CA SER A 29 -36.46 -7.93 -33.80
C SER A 29 -35.02 -7.46 -33.80
N THR A 30 -34.18 -8.01 -34.68
CA THR A 30 -32.69 -7.83 -34.69
C THR A 30 -31.97 -8.26 -33.40
N CYS A 31 -32.71 -8.89 -32.48
CA CYS A 31 -32.16 -9.42 -31.25
C CYS A 31 -31.36 -10.71 -31.50
N VAL A 32 -30.35 -10.91 -30.63
CA VAL A 32 -29.48 -12.10 -30.71
C VAL A 32 -29.89 -13.10 -29.64
N TYR A 33 -29.94 -14.36 -30.01
CA TYR A 33 -30.38 -15.48 -29.17
C TYR A 33 -29.43 -16.69 -29.32
N ILE A 34 -29.58 -17.68 -28.42
CA ILE A 34 -29.02 -19.01 -28.57
C ILE A 34 -30.12 -19.94 -29.06
N LEU A 35 -29.86 -20.64 -30.13
CA LEU A 35 -30.67 -21.72 -30.65
C LEU A 35 -30.02 -23.05 -30.33
N LYS A 36 -30.74 -23.95 -29.71
CA LYS A 36 -30.31 -25.35 -29.51
C LYS A 36 -31.24 -26.27 -30.30
N ILE A 37 -30.66 -27.32 -30.90
CA ILE A 37 -31.33 -28.27 -31.77
C ILE A 37 -31.13 -29.68 -31.24
N CYS A 38 -32.17 -30.47 -31.20
CA CYS A 38 -32.14 -31.89 -30.87
C CYS A 38 -32.68 -32.70 -32.08
N PRO A 39 -31.81 -33.21 -32.98
CA PRO A 39 -32.19 -34.04 -34.10
C PRO A 39 -32.83 -35.35 -33.64
N ASP A 40 -33.78 -35.89 -34.41
CA ASP A 40 -34.48 -37.15 -34.09
C ASP A 40 -33.59 -38.36 -34.01
N HIS A 41 -32.46 -38.35 -34.69
CA HIS A 41 -31.47 -39.43 -34.65
C HIS A 41 -30.56 -39.42 -33.42
N GLU A 42 -30.68 -38.41 -32.53
CA GLU A 42 -29.92 -38.34 -31.31
C GLU A 42 -30.29 -39.43 -30.31
N THR A 43 -29.40 -39.72 -29.37
CA THR A 43 -29.61 -40.71 -28.33
C THR A 43 -30.77 -40.34 -27.43
N GLU A 44 -31.50 -41.32 -26.89
CA GLU A 44 -32.56 -41.09 -25.93
C GLU A 44 -32.09 -40.31 -24.69
N ARG A 45 -30.86 -40.48 -24.30
CA ARG A 45 -30.23 -39.69 -23.25
C ARG A 45 -30.15 -38.20 -23.61
N TYR A 46 -29.71 -37.89 -24.81
CA TYR A 46 -29.58 -36.49 -25.28
C TYR A 46 -30.98 -35.85 -25.36
N LYS A 47 -31.95 -36.58 -25.93
CA LYS A 47 -33.36 -36.12 -25.99
C LYS A 47 -33.94 -35.85 -24.60
N HIS A 48 -33.62 -36.71 -23.63
CA HIS A 48 -34.06 -36.51 -22.24
C HIS A 48 -33.43 -35.25 -21.62
N GLN A 49 -32.09 -35.04 -21.78
CA GLN A 49 -31.39 -33.85 -21.30
C GLN A 49 -31.96 -32.58 -21.97
N PHE A 50 -32.20 -32.59 -23.26
CA PHE A 50 -32.78 -31.49 -24.01
C PHE A 50 -34.22 -31.12 -23.49
N LYS A 51 -35.07 -32.11 -23.26
CA LYS A 51 -36.37 -31.90 -22.65
C LYS A 51 -36.31 -31.37 -21.24
N THR A 52 -35.37 -31.87 -20.44
CA THR A 52 -35.10 -31.38 -19.08
C THR A 52 -34.70 -29.91 -19.09
N GLU A 53 -33.79 -29.50 -20.01
CA GLU A 53 -33.40 -28.11 -20.14
C GLU A 53 -34.55 -27.20 -20.52
N ILE A 54 -35.41 -27.59 -21.44
CA ILE A 54 -36.65 -26.86 -21.79
C ILE A 54 -37.56 -26.73 -20.56
N ASN A 55 -37.80 -27.83 -19.84
CA ASN A 55 -38.66 -27.80 -18.63
C ASN A 55 -38.06 -26.89 -17.55
N VAL A 56 -36.78 -26.94 -17.32
CA VAL A 56 -36.09 -26.05 -16.37
C VAL A 56 -36.29 -24.61 -16.81
N LEU A 57 -35.89 -24.22 -18.02
CA LEU A 57 -35.99 -22.86 -18.53
C LEU A 57 -37.41 -22.33 -18.62
N SER A 58 -38.39 -23.20 -18.82
CA SER A 58 -39.82 -22.81 -18.83
C SER A 58 -40.34 -22.41 -17.45
N ASN A 59 -39.79 -22.97 -16.38
CA ASN A 59 -40.23 -22.74 -15.01
C ASN A 59 -39.29 -21.90 -14.17
N LEU A 60 -38.01 -21.72 -14.62
CA LEU A 60 -37.03 -20.97 -13.91
C LEU A 60 -37.23 -19.47 -14.12
N ASN A 61 -37.56 -18.76 -13.06
CA ASN A 61 -37.60 -17.30 -13.05
C ASN A 61 -36.43 -16.73 -12.25
N SER A 62 -35.31 -16.58 -12.92
CA SER A 62 -34.09 -16.06 -12.29
C SER A 62 -33.44 -14.99 -13.15
N ILE A 63 -33.07 -13.87 -12.51
CA ILE A 63 -32.46 -12.72 -13.19
C ILE A 63 -31.00 -12.98 -13.64
N HIS A 64 -30.36 -14.04 -13.14
CA HIS A 64 -29.02 -14.44 -13.48
C HIS A 64 -28.93 -15.75 -14.26
N ALA A 65 -29.98 -16.06 -15.03
CA ALA A 65 -30.05 -17.20 -15.94
C ALA A 65 -30.66 -16.77 -17.28
N PRO A 66 -30.46 -17.51 -18.39
CA PRO A 66 -31.17 -17.26 -19.62
C PRO A 66 -32.64 -17.57 -19.47
N SER A 67 -33.48 -16.91 -20.26
CA SER A 67 -34.91 -17.15 -20.34
C SER A 67 -35.26 -17.90 -21.62
N LEU A 68 -36.16 -18.85 -21.54
CA LEU A 68 -36.74 -19.50 -22.73
C LEU A 68 -37.55 -18.49 -23.53
N ILE A 69 -37.34 -18.41 -24.82
CA ILE A 69 -38.03 -17.51 -25.74
C ILE A 69 -39.13 -18.28 -26.48
N THR A 70 -38.78 -19.41 -27.10
CA THR A 70 -39.74 -20.23 -27.86
C THR A 70 -39.19 -21.63 -28.06
N CYS A 71 -40.11 -22.58 -28.32
CA CYS A 71 -39.79 -23.92 -28.80
C CYS A 71 -40.56 -24.18 -30.10
N PHE A 72 -39.96 -24.89 -31.02
CA PHE A 72 -40.57 -25.29 -32.30
C PHE A 72 -39.93 -26.57 -32.82
N GLU A 73 -40.55 -27.17 -33.81
CA GLU A 73 -40.03 -28.34 -34.53
C GLU A 73 -39.71 -27.94 -35.97
N GLU A 74 -38.60 -28.41 -36.50
CA GLU A 74 -38.16 -28.15 -37.84
C GLU A 74 -37.30 -29.34 -38.35
N ASP A 75 -37.56 -29.81 -39.58
CA ASP A 75 -36.81 -30.86 -40.29
C ASP A 75 -36.47 -32.09 -39.40
N PHE A 76 -37.47 -32.62 -38.68
CA PHE A 76 -37.33 -33.78 -37.80
C PHE A 76 -36.39 -33.51 -36.59
N ALA A 77 -36.34 -32.29 -36.12
CA ALA A 77 -35.60 -31.90 -34.94
C ALA A 77 -36.43 -31.02 -34.00
N GLN A 78 -36.29 -31.24 -32.71
CA GLN A 78 -36.80 -30.30 -31.71
C GLN A 78 -35.83 -29.14 -31.51
N CYS A 79 -36.37 -27.94 -31.50
CA CYS A 79 -35.56 -26.71 -31.37
C CYS A 79 -36.10 -25.87 -30.21
N PHE A 80 -35.20 -25.19 -29.50
CA PHE A 80 -35.57 -24.08 -28.63
C PHE A 80 -34.63 -22.91 -28.73
N VAL A 81 -35.14 -21.74 -28.40
CA VAL A 81 -34.42 -20.49 -28.40
C VAL A 81 -34.43 -19.92 -27.00
N GLU A 82 -33.26 -19.55 -26.50
CA GLU A 82 -33.06 -18.88 -25.22
C GLU A 82 -32.34 -17.55 -25.40
N THR A 83 -32.41 -16.68 -24.39
CA THR A 83 -31.73 -15.39 -24.42
C THR A 83 -30.20 -15.58 -24.48
N TYR A 84 -29.55 -14.84 -25.40
CA TYR A 84 -28.09 -14.78 -25.47
C TYR A 84 -27.54 -13.82 -24.43
N ILE A 85 -26.57 -14.25 -23.63
CA ILE A 85 -25.86 -13.43 -22.65
C ILE A 85 -24.49 -13.09 -23.26
N PRO A 86 -24.29 -11.83 -23.74
CA PRO A 86 -23.06 -11.44 -24.42
C PRO A 86 -21.96 -11.12 -23.39
N GLY A 87 -21.02 -12.02 -23.22
CA GLY A 87 -19.95 -11.84 -22.25
C GLY A 87 -18.82 -12.84 -22.42
N MET A 88 -17.91 -12.84 -21.48
CA MET A 88 -16.85 -13.86 -21.37
C MET A 88 -17.16 -14.82 -20.23
N ASN A 89 -16.74 -16.07 -20.31
CA ASN A 89 -16.92 -16.98 -19.19
C ASN A 89 -16.08 -16.58 -17.98
N ALA A 90 -16.52 -16.97 -16.79
CA ALA A 90 -15.91 -16.57 -15.53
C ALA A 90 -14.43 -17.04 -15.41
N LYS A 91 -14.08 -18.17 -16.02
CA LYS A 91 -12.70 -18.65 -16.06
C LYS A 91 -11.78 -17.65 -16.79
N GLN A 92 -12.18 -17.24 -17.99
CA GLN A 92 -11.47 -16.23 -18.78
C GLN A 92 -11.44 -14.87 -18.06
N TYR A 93 -12.55 -14.51 -17.40
CA TYR A 93 -12.63 -13.26 -16.64
C TYR A 93 -11.61 -13.23 -15.51
N PHE A 94 -11.54 -14.27 -14.66
CA PHE A 94 -10.62 -14.30 -13.53
C PHE A 94 -9.15 -14.57 -13.90
N GLN A 95 -8.88 -15.07 -15.10
CA GLN A 95 -7.52 -15.09 -15.64
C GLN A 95 -6.99 -13.67 -15.92
N LYS A 96 -7.90 -12.76 -16.34
CA LYS A 96 -7.55 -11.36 -16.66
C LYS A 96 -7.71 -10.42 -15.47
N HIS A 97 -8.63 -10.70 -14.53
CA HIS A 97 -9.02 -9.80 -13.44
C HIS A 97 -8.96 -10.50 -12.09
N ARG A 98 -8.05 -10.06 -11.21
CA ARG A 98 -7.86 -10.65 -9.86
C ARG A 98 -8.70 -9.98 -8.77
N CYS A 99 -9.92 -9.54 -9.08
CA CYS A 99 -10.77 -8.82 -8.14
C CYS A 99 -11.48 -9.79 -7.17
N VAL A 100 -11.13 -9.72 -5.88
CA VAL A 100 -11.70 -10.58 -4.83
C VAL A 100 -13.20 -10.30 -4.64
N PHE A 101 -13.63 -9.05 -4.72
CA PHE A 101 -15.06 -8.70 -4.60
C PHE A 101 -15.90 -9.35 -5.69
N LYS A 102 -15.39 -9.44 -6.93
CA LYS A 102 -16.06 -10.12 -8.03
C LYS A 102 -16.18 -11.63 -7.82
N LYS A 103 -15.25 -12.26 -7.11
CA LYS A 103 -15.36 -13.68 -6.75
C LYS A 103 -16.51 -13.91 -5.78
N TYR A 104 -16.69 -13.04 -4.78
CA TYR A 104 -17.85 -13.13 -3.89
C TYR A 104 -19.15 -12.82 -4.60
N GLN A 105 -19.17 -11.82 -5.49
CA GLN A 105 -20.33 -11.49 -6.30
C GLN A 105 -20.77 -12.70 -7.13
N LEU A 106 -19.82 -13.38 -7.83
CA LEU A 106 -20.12 -14.61 -8.57
C LEU A 106 -20.82 -15.64 -7.68
N LEU A 107 -20.30 -15.89 -6.47
CA LEU A 107 -20.94 -16.85 -5.57
C LEU A 107 -22.37 -16.46 -5.21
N PHE A 108 -22.65 -15.17 -4.97
CA PHE A 108 -24.01 -14.73 -4.63
C PHE A 108 -24.94 -14.75 -5.82
N ASP A 109 -24.50 -14.37 -7.03
CA ASP A 109 -25.29 -14.44 -8.25
C ASP A 109 -25.65 -15.91 -8.56
N VAL A 110 -24.67 -16.83 -8.48
CA VAL A 110 -24.89 -18.28 -8.66
C VAL A 110 -25.80 -18.87 -7.59
N LEU A 111 -25.60 -18.51 -6.30
CA LEU A 111 -26.46 -18.98 -5.21
C LEU A 111 -27.93 -18.59 -5.43
N LYS A 112 -28.18 -17.43 -6.00
CA LYS A 112 -29.54 -17.00 -6.32
C LYS A 112 -30.17 -17.91 -7.36
N VAL A 113 -29.46 -18.24 -8.45
CA VAL A 113 -29.95 -19.17 -9.50
C VAL A 113 -30.19 -20.57 -8.93
N LEU A 114 -29.24 -21.10 -8.13
CA LEU A 114 -29.41 -22.41 -7.52
C LEU A 114 -30.60 -22.44 -6.55
N GLN A 115 -30.83 -21.36 -5.80
CA GLN A 115 -31.98 -21.25 -4.93
C GLN A 115 -33.29 -21.30 -5.73
N ASP A 116 -33.40 -20.56 -6.84
CA ASP A 116 -34.56 -20.52 -7.71
C ASP A 116 -34.77 -21.89 -8.38
N LEU A 117 -33.66 -22.53 -8.82
CA LEU A 117 -33.69 -23.86 -9.43
C LEU A 117 -34.19 -24.96 -8.45
N HIS A 118 -33.68 -24.93 -7.21
CA HIS A 118 -34.12 -25.88 -6.18
C HIS A 118 -35.59 -25.71 -5.81
N GLN A 119 -36.15 -24.50 -5.88
CA GLN A 119 -37.55 -24.24 -5.64
C GLN A 119 -38.48 -24.91 -6.69
N ILE A 120 -38.01 -25.05 -7.93
CA ILE A 120 -38.73 -25.75 -8.99
C ILE A 120 -38.40 -27.25 -9.04
N GLY A 121 -37.69 -27.77 -8.05
CA GLY A 121 -37.40 -29.20 -7.87
C GLY A 121 -36.26 -29.78 -8.68
N TYR A 122 -35.33 -28.96 -9.17
CA TYR A 122 -34.17 -29.42 -9.95
C TYR A 122 -32.84 -29.13 -9.24
N LEU A 123 -31.81 -29.93 -9.57
CA LEU A 123 -30.40 -29.78 -9.19
C LEU A 123 -29.60 -29.42 -10.45
N TYR A 124 -28.57 -28.55 -10.31
CA TYR A 124 -27.80 -28.08 -11.46
C TYR A 124 -26.67 -29.06 -11.87
N ILE A 125 -25.95 -29.57 -10.92
CA ILE A 125 -24.88 -30.59 -10.92
C ILE A 125 -23.61 -30.29 -11.76
N ASP A 126 -23.65 -29.53 -12.85
CA ASP A 126 -22.49 -29.21 -13.71
C ASP A 126 -21.92 -27.79 -13.43
N LEU A 127 -21.78 -27.44 -12.14
CA LEU A 127 -21.30 -26.13 -11.75
C LEU A 127 -19.80 -26.00 -11.95
N LYS A 128 -19.41 -25.11 -12.88
CA LYS A 128 -18.01 -24.80 -13.23
C LYS A 128 -17.91 -23.39 -13.81
N LEU A 129 -16.69 -22.79 -13.77
CA LEU A 129 -16.47 -21.42 -14.23
C LEU A 129 -16.78 -21.21 -15.72
N GLU A 130 -16.66 -22.25 -16.54
CA GLU A 130 -16.99 -22.23 -17.95
C GLU A 130 -18.48 -22.01 -18.23
N ASN A 131 -19.36 -22.47 -17.33
CA ASN A 131 -20.82 -22.34 -17.42
C ASN A 131 -21.35 -21.06 -16.78
N ILE A 132 -20.47 -20.13 -16.40
CA ILE A 132 -20.83 -18.84 -15.80
C ILE A 132 -20.33 -17.74 -16.71
N ILE A 133 -21.22 -16.86 -17.17
CA ILE A 133 -20.89 -15.72 -18.05
C ILE A 133 -20.88 -14.42 -17.25
N TYR A 134 -19.80 -13.63 -17.37
CA TYR A 134 -19.75 -12.27 -16.85
C TYR A 134 -20.25 -11.28 -17.89
N TYR A 135 -21.34 -10.58 -17.56
CA TYR A 135 -21.95 -9.57 -18.41
C TYR A 135 -22.59 -8.45 -17.58
N GLN A 136 -22.48 -7.20 -18.01
CA GLN A 136 -23.07 -6.03 -17.35
C GLN A 136 -22.90 -6.01 -15.82
N ASN A 137 -21.67 -6.30 -15.39
CA ASN A 137 -21.28 -6.28 -13.98
C ASN A 137 -21.87 -7.42 -13.10
N HIS A 138 -22.57 -8.41 -13.68
CA HIS A 138 -23.14 -9.57 -13.01
C HIS A 138 -22.66 -10.88 -13.63
N PHE A 139 -22.86 -11.98 -12.90
CA PHE A 139 -22.55 -13.33 -13.34
C PHE A 139 -23.85 -14.11 -13.60
N TYR A 140 -23.90 -14.76 -14.76
CA TYR A 140 -25.04 -15.51 -15.24
C TYR A 140 -24.70 -16.98 -15.37
N LEU A 141 -25.50 -17.85 -14.76
CA LEU A 141 -25.36 -19.30 -14.92
C LEU A 141 -26.07 -19.72 -16.19
N ILE A 142 -25.41 -20.46 -17.05
CA ILE A 142 -25.92 -20.94 -18.36
C ILE A 142 -25.84 -22.46 -18.44
N ASP A 143 -26.47 -23.04 -19.46
CA ASP A 143 -26.41 -24.48 -19.80
C ASP A 143 -27.00 -25.40 -18.72
N PHE A 144 -28.32 -25.53 -18.77
CA PHE A 144 -29.11 -26.35 -17.82
C PHE A 144 -29.33 -27.78 -18.30
N ASN A 145 -28.62 -28.24 -19.34
CA ASN A 145 -28.77 -29.57 -19.94
C ASN A 145 -28.44 -30.74 -18.99
N ALA A 146 -27.56 -30.48 -18.00
CA ALA A 146 -27.14 -31.46 -17.02
C ALA A 146 -28.04 -31.53 -15.78
N CYS A 147 -29.08 -30.70 -15.70
CA CYS A 147 -29.99 -30.69 -14.55
C CYS A 147 -30.68 -32.04 -14.36
N ILE A 148 -30.92 -32.40 -13.10
CA ILE A 148 -31.70 -33.59 -12.73
C ILE A 148 -32.78 -33.20 -11.73
N GLU A 149 -33.83 -34.00 -11.64
CA GLU A 149 -34.82 -33.82 -10.61
C GLU A 149 -34.23 -34.06 -9.22
N ASN A 150 -34.64 -33.23 -8.27
CA ASN A 150 -34.33 -33.43 -6.86
C ASN A 150 -34.96 -34.75 -6.36
N HIS A 151 -34.24 -35.48 -5.50
CA HIS A 151 -34.57 -36.81 -5.01
C HIS A 151 -34.49 -37.91 -6.09
N SER A 152 -33.82 -37.67 -7.21
CA SER A 152 -33.52 -38.67 -8.23
C SER A 152 -32.60 -39.76 -7.72
N HIS A 153 -32.80 -41.00 -8.15
CA HIS A 153 -31.96 -42.15 -7.86
C HIS A 153 -31.12 -42.61 -9.09
N VAL A 154 -31.17 -41.87 -10.18
CA VAL A 154 -30.48 -42.23 -11.43
C VAL A 154 -28.99 -41.88 -11.32
N ALA A 155 -28.12 -42.80 -11.66
CA ALA A 155 -26.68 -42.52 -11.76
C ALA A 155 -26.43 -41.61 -12.98
N VAL A 156 -25.66 -40.54 -12.75
CA VAL A 156 -25.33 -39.54 -13.76
C VAL A 156 -23.89 -39.74 -14.22
N MET A 157 -23.68 -39.74 -15.51
CA MET A 157 -22.31 -39.67 -16.07
C MET A 157 -21.93 -38.19 -16.23
N ALA A 158 -21.26 -37.64 -15.26
CA ALA A 158 -20.71 -36.28 -15.27
C ALA A 158 -19.19 -36.29 -15.31
N SER A 159 -18.57 -35.15 -15.60
CA SER A 159 -17.10 -35.03 -15.53
C SER A 159 -16.62 -35.16 -14.06
N LYS A 160 -15.67 -36.08 -13.80
CA LYS A 160 -15.29 -36.49 -12.43
C LYS A 160 -14.67 -35.39 -11.54
N SER A 161 -14.29 -34.26 -12.08
CA SER A 161 -13.44 -33.31 -11.33
C SER A 161 -14.18 -32.45 -10.29
N ASN A 162 -15.45 -32.13 -10.50
CA ASN A 162 -16.17 -31.17 -9.64
C ASN A 162 -17.50 -31.72 -9.10
N CYS A 163 -17.79 -33.00 -9.32
CA CYS A 163 -19.06 -33.62 -9.04
C CYS A 163 -19.07 -34.38 -7.73
N ALA A 164 -20.19 -34.33 -7.02
CA ALA A 164 -20.41 -35.09 -5.80
C ALA A 164 -20.30 -36.61 -6.06
N PRO A 165 -19.64 -37.41 -5.20
CA PRO A 165 -19.46 -38.85 -5.41
C PRO A 165 -20.76 -39.63 -5.56
N GLU A 166 -21.81 -39.22 -4.86
CA GLU A 166 -23.12 -39.83 -4.91
C GLU A 166 -23.80 -39.75 -6.28
N LEU A 167 -23.40 -38.83 -7.16
CA LEU A 167 -23.94 -38.70 -8.52
C LEU A 167 -23.65 -39.97 -9.36
N PHE A 168 -22.60 -40.70 -9.04
CA PHE A 168 -22.19 -41.92 -9.77
C PHE A 168 -22.80 -43.21 -9.21
N THR A 169 -23.68 -43.11 -8.20
CA THR A 169 -24.30 -44.24 -7.52
C THR A 169 -25.84 -44.20 -7.72
N LEU A 170 -26.53 -45.20 -7.23
CA LEU A 170 -28.02 -45.24 -7.20
C LEU A 170 -28.58 -44.62 -5.91
N SER A 171 -27.76 -43.94 -5.11
CA SER A 171 -28.23 -43.22 -3.94
C SER A 171 -29.11 -42.03 -4.33
N GLU A 172 -29.94 -41.57 -3.42
CA GLU A 172 -30.75 -40.36 -3.60
C GLU A 172 -29.87 -39.13 -3.81
N LYS A 173 -30.22 -38.29 -4.79
CA LYS A 173 -29.59 -37.02 -5.09
C LYS A 173 -30.41 -35.90 -4.54
N ASP A 174 -29.79 -35.04 -3.75
CA ASP A 174 -30.43 -33.86 -3.21
C ASP A 174 -29.54 -32.61 -3.34
N ILE A 175 -30.00 -31.50 -2.81
CA ILE A 175 -29.31 -30.21 -2.91
C ILE A 175 -27.83 -30.23 -2.43
N ARG A 176 -27.44 -31.25 -1.66
CA ARG A 176 -26.06 -31.44 -1.21
C ARG A 176 -25.10 -31.77 -2.36
N CYS A 177 -25.61 -32.23 -3.50
CA CYS A 177 -24.82 -32.40 -4.73
C CYS A 177 -24.33 -31.06 -5.25
N ASP A 178 -25.21 -30.05 -5.31
CA ASP A 178 -24.83 -28.68 -5.73
C ASP A 178 -23.97 -27.97 -4.69
N ILE A 179 -24.16 -28.27 -3.39
CA ILE A 179 -23.28 -27.76 -2.32
C ILE A 179 -21.86 -28.32 -2.47
N TYR A 180 -21.69 -29.57 -2.86
CA TYR A 180 -20.38 -30.14 -3.18
C TYR A 180 -19.72 -29.37 -4.35
N ALA A 181 -20.48 -29.17 -5.44
CA ALA A 181 -20.01 -28.42 -6.61
C ALA A 181 -19.67 -26.96 -6.27
N LEU A 182 -20.45 -26.30 -5.38
CA LEU A 182 -20.10 -24.99 -4.81
C LEU A 182 -18.78 -25.02 -4.03
N GLY A 183 -18.52 -26.08 -3.27
CA GLY A 183 -17.22 -26.28 -2.60
C GLY A 183 -16.07 -26.31 -3.58
N SER A 184 -16.22 -27.04 -4.70
CA SER A 184 -15.25 -27.09 -5.78
C SER A 184 -15.05 -25.75 -6.46
N LEU A 185 -16.14 -25.02 -6.73
CA LEU A 185 -16.09 -23.66 -7.28
C LEU A 185 -15.37 -22.68 -6.33
N VAL A 186 -15.62 -22.76 -5.02
CA VAL A 186 -14.92 -21.97 -4.00
C VAL A 186 -13.44 -22.31 -3.98
N GLN A 187 -13.09 -23.58 -4.12
CA GLN A 187 -11.70 -24.02 -4.18
C GLN A 187 -10.98 -23.45 -5.42
N GLU A 188 -11.62 -23.45 -6.57
CA GLU A 188 -11.05 -22.87 -7.80
C GLU A 188 -10.90 -21.34 -7.69
N LEU A 189 -11.84 -20.64 -7.07
CA LEU A 189 -11.82 -19.18 -6.93
C LEU A 189 -10.85 -18.69 -5.86
N PHE A 190 -10.77 -19.34 -4.70
CA PHE A 190 -10.08 -18.84 -3.51
C PHE A 190 -8.93 -19.71 -3.03
N GLY A 191 -8.82 -20.95 -3.52
CA GLY A 191 -7.81 -21.91 -3.07
C GLY A 191 -7.89 -22.18 -1.57
N VAL A 192 -6.74 -22.31 -0.95
CA VAL A 192 -6.61 -22.65 0.50
C VAL A 192 -7.22 -21.61 1.44
N PHE A 193 -7.45 -20.39 0.98
CA PHE A 193 -7.99 -19.31 1.82
C PHE A 193 -9.43 -19.56 2.33
N MET A 194 -10.15 -20.48 1.69
CA MET A 194 -11.52 -20.87 2.06
C MET A 194 -11.59 -22.35 2.53
N MET A 195 -10.48 -22.93 2.93
CA MET A 195 -10.37 -24.36 3.29
C MET A 195 -11.47 -24.82 4.27
N PRO A 196 -11.81 -24.08 5.35
CA PRO A 196 -12.89 -24.51 6.24
C PRO A 196 -14.24 -24.70 5.54
N VAL A 197 -14.60 -23.79 4.62
CA VAL A 197 -15.84 -23.89 3.86
C VAL A 197 -15.79 -25.05 2.87
N ILE A 198 -14.66 -25.23 2.17
CA ILE A 198 -14.41 -26.31 1.21
C ILE A 198 -14.57 -27.68 1.91
N LEU A 199 -13.94 -27.85 3.06
CA LEU A 199 -14.01 -29.11 3.83
C LEU A 199 -15.45 -29.44 4.26
N LEU A 200 -16.25 -28.45 4.66
CA LEU A 200 -17.64 -28.65 5.01
C LEU A 200 -18.50 -29.03 3.81
N CYS A 201 -18.20 -28.50 2.61
CA CYS A 201 -18.88 -28.83 1.37
C CYS A 201 -18.49 -30.21 0.83
N HIS A 202 -17.25 -30.66 1.05
CA HIS A 202 -16.73 -31.93 0.53
C HIS A 202 -16.86 -33.10 1.52
N GLN A 203 -17.62 -32.95 2.61
CA GLN A 203 -17.96 -34.05 3.51
C GLN A 203 -18.78 -35.15 2.77
N LYS A 204 -18.84 -36.34 3.37
CA LYS A 204 -19.81 -37.35 2.94
C LYS A 204 -21.22 -36.75 2.95
N GLN A 205 -22.11 -37.24 2.07
CA GLN A 205 -23.44 -36.65 1.87
C GLN A 205 -24.21 -36.46 3.20
N GLU A 206 -24.14 -37.39 4.13
CA GLU A 206 -24.87 -37.33 5.41
C GLU A 206 -24.37 -36.21 6.34
N ARG A 207 -23.07 -35.85 6.25
CA ARG A 207 -22.42 -34.83 7.09
C ARG A 207 -22.25 -33.48 6.41
N ARG A 208 -22.55 -33.41 5.11
CA ARG A 208 -22.43 -32.21 4.31
C ARG A 208 -23.50 -31.19 4.69
N ILE A 209 -23.18 -29.92 4.54
CA ILE A 209 -24.14 -28.82 4.65
C ILE A 209 -25.38 -29.18 3.82
N SER A 210 -26.57 -29.03 4.41
CA SER A 210 -27.83 -29.45 3.79
C SER A 210 -28.68 -28.30 3.27
N ARG A 211 -28.21 -27.02 3.40
CA ARG A 211 -28.98 -25.85 3.00
C ARG A 211 -28.07 -24.80 2.36
N LEU A 212 -28.50 -24.20 1.25
CA LEU A 212 -27.81 -23.09 0.60
C LEU A 212 -27.69 -21.86 1.52
N SER A 213 -28.66 -21.63 2.41
CA SER A 213 -28.61 -20.54 3.40
C SER A 213 -27.46 -20.71 4.38
N THR A 214 -27.19 -21.95 4.82
CA THR A 214 -26.02 -22.23 5.69
C THR A 214 -24.72 -21.96 4.96
N PHE A 215 -24.61 -22.41 3.71
CA PHE A 215 -23.44 -22.08 2.87
C PHE A 215 -23.27 -20.56 2.70
N LYS A 216 -24.34 -19.84 2.39
CA LYS A 216 -24.34 -18.37 2.28
C LYS A 216 -23.84 -17.70 3.57
N ASN A 217 -24.32 -18.15 4.73
CA ASN A 217 -23.90 -17.63 6.03
C ASN A 217 -22.40 -17.87 6.29
N LEU A 218 -21.87 -19.03 5.91
CA LEU A 218 -20.43 -19.31 6.03
C LEU A 218 -19.58 -18.36 5.17
N ILE A 219 -20.04 -18.04 3.97
CA ILE A 219 -19.38 -17.03 3.12
C ILE A 219 -19.40 -15.66 3.79
N PHE A 220 -20.54 -15.23 4.36
CA PHE A 220 -20.65 -13.97 5.08
C PHE A 220 -19.72 -13.93 6.31
N ILE A 221 -19.70 -14.98 7.12
CA ILE A 221 -18.80 -15.09 8.28
C ILE A 221 -17.35 -14.94 7.84
N HIS A 222 -16.96 -15.62 6.75
CA HIS A 222 -15.62 -15.50 6.21
C HIS A 222 -15.27 -14.07 5.76
N ILE A 223 -16.21 -13.36 5.12
CA ILE A 223 -16.05 -11.95 4.74
C ILE A 223 -15.85 -11.08 5.98
N ILE A 224 -16.69 -11.26 7.01
CA ILE A 224 -16.59 -10.50 8.27
C ILE A 224 -15.24 -10.73 8.94
N ILE A 225 -14.79 -12.00 9.05
CA ILE A 225 -13.48 -12.33 9.63
C ILE A 225 -12.36 -11.62 8.89
N ARG A 226 -12.40 -11.57 7.55
CA ARG A 226 -11.41 -10.85 6.75
C ARG A 226 -11.43 -9.35 6.97
N ILE A 227 -12.61 -8.74 7.05
CA ILE A 227 -12.76 -7.32 7.36
C ILE A 227 -12.17 -7.02 8.75
N LEU A 228 -12.51 -7.82 9.76
CA LEU A 228 -11.98 -7.68 11.12
C LEU A 228 -10.46 -7.84 11.17
N LEU A 229 -9.90 -8.78 10.40
CA LEU A 229 -8.46 -8.96 10.30
C LEU A 229 -7.76 -7.74 9.68
N VAL A 230 -8.31 -7.19 8.60
CA VAL A 230 -7.79 -5.96 7.98
C VAL A 230 -7.89 -4.78 8.94
N LEU A 231 -9.04 -4.62 9.62
CA LEU A 231 -9.23 -3.57 10.63
C LEU A 231 -8.24 -3.73 11.79
N SER A 232 -8.00 -4.96 12.27
CA SER A 232 -7.02 -5.21 13.33
C SER A 232 -5.60 -4.85 12.89
N ILE A 233 -5.22 -5.17 11.66
CA ILE A 233 -3.92 -4.77 11.09
C ILE A 233 -3.83 -3.25 10.97
N CYS A 234 -4.89 -2.57 10.51
CA CYS A 234 -4.95 -1.11 10.46
C CYS A 234 -4.84 -0.49 11.85
N ILE A 235 -5.58 -1.02 12.84
CA ILE A 235 -5.51 -0.57 14.23
C ILE A 235 -4.09 -0.79 14.79
N LEU A 236 -3.49 -1.97 14.59
CA LEU A 236 -2.12 -2.25 15.00
C LEU A 236 -1.11 -1.33 14.31
N SER A 237 -1.33 -0.96 13.04
CA SER A 237 -0.47 0.00 12.34
C SER A 237 -0.60 1.41 12.92
N VAL A 238 -1.81 1.82 13.30
CA VAL A 238 -2.05 3.10 14.00
C VAL A 238 -1.39 3.09 15.39
N PHE A 239 -1.50 1.99 16.14
CA PHE A 239 -0.79 1.87 17.43
C PHE A 239 0.74 1.79 17.25
N ARG A 240 1.25 1.18 16.16
CA ARG A 240 2.67 1.25 15.81
C ARG A 240 3.16 2.66 15.47
N THR A 241 2.28 3.51 14.98
CA THR A 241 2.56 4.94 14.72
C THR A 241 2.25 5.83 15.92
N SER A 242 1.88 5.27 17.08
CA SER A 242 1.81 6.04 18.33
C SER A 242 3.22 6.56 18.68
N PRO A 243 3.36 7.75 19.27
CA PRO A 243 4.66 8.34 19.58
C PRO A 243 5.60 7.39 20.33
N LYS A 244 5.08 6.65 21.29
CA LYS A 244 5.85 5.67 22.06
C LYS A 244 6.31 4.48 21.21
N SER A 245 5.41 3.88 20.42
CA SER A 245 5.75 2.72 19.58
C SER A 245 6.67 3.09 18.42
N VAL A 246 6.58 4.32 17.90
CA VAL A 246 7.49 4.84 16.87
C VAL A 246 8.86 5.07 17.49
N PHE A 247 8.92 5.61 18.69
CA PHE A 247 10.16 5.78 19.44
C PHE A 247 10.79 4.42 19.77
N ASP A 248 10.01 3.46 20.28
CA ASP A 248 10.49 2.12 20.56
C ASP A 248 11.01 1.40 19.29
N ALA A 249 10.33 1.57 18.15
CA ALA A 249 10.79 1.03 16.86
C ALA A 249 12.09 1.70 16.39
N TYR A 250 12.20 3.00 16.59
CA TYR A 250 13.41 3.77 16.30
C TYR A 250 14.55 3.36 17.22
N TYR A 251 14.34 3.38 18.52
CA TYR A 251 15.33 3.07 19.54
C TYR A 251 15.83 1.63 19.43
N ASN A 252 14.92 0.66 19.26
CA ASN A 252 15.26 -0.75 19.22
C ASN A 252 15.72 -1.26 17.85
N HIS A 253 15.30 -0.63 16.75
CA HIS A 253 15.50 -1.14 15.39
C HIS A 253 16.09 -0.11 14.42
N HIS A 254 16.47 1.07 14.90
CA HIS A 254 17.02 2.16 14.07
C HIS A 254 16.11 2.53 12.87
N GLN A 255 14.80 2.46 13.03
CA GLN A 255 13.84 2.76 11.96
C GLN A 255 13.59 4.27 11.83
N VAL A 256 14.61 5.02 11.41
CA VAL A 256 14.58 6.48 11.26
C VAL A 256 13.42 6.95 10.39
N ALA A 257 13.18 6.27 9.27
CA ALA A 257 12.12 6.64 8.32
C ALA A 257 10.70 6.59 8.93
N LEU A 258 10.44 5.63 9.84
CA LEU A 258 9.15 5.56 10.55
C LEU A 258 9.00 6.67 11.59
N PHE A 259 10.10 7.00 12.28
CA PHE A 259 10.15 8.11 13.22
C PHE A 259 9.90 9.45 12.51
N GLU A 260 10.62 9.72 11.42
CA GLU A 260 10.44 10.92 10.59
C GLU A 260 9.01 11.06 10.08
N LYS A 261 8.43 9.96 9.56
CA LYS A 261 7.06 9.96 9.07
C LYS A 261 6.06 10.31 10.17
N ALA A 262 6.15 9.66 11.32
CA ALA A 262 5.25 9.90 12.44
C ALA A 262 5.42 11.31 13.01
N TYR A 263 6.64 11.83 13.02
CA TYR A 263 6.93 13.19 13.46
C TYR A 263 6.36 14.22 12.49
N LYS A 264 6.53 14.02 11.16
CA LYS A 264 5.99 14.92 10.11
C LYS A 264 4.45 14.95 10.07
N GLU A 265 3.80 13.84 10.40
CA GLU A 265 2.34 13.73 10.45
C GLU A 265 1.75 14.28 11.75
N SER A 266 2.58 14.65 12.72
CA SER A 266 2.14 15.17 14.03
C SER A 266 2.28 16.68 14.12
N ASP A 267 1.54 17.31 15.06
CA ASP A 267 1.73 18.72 15.42
C ASP A 267 3.07 18.86 16.13
N LYS A 268 4.06 19.34 15.35
CA LYS A 268 5.49 19.06 15.51
C LYS A 268 6.11 19.52 16.85
N LYS A 269 5.71 20.69 17.33
CA LYS A 269 6.40 21.33 18.44
C LYS A 269 6.08 20.70 19.80
N ASP A 270 4.81 20.46 20.06
CA ASP A 270 4.35 19.97 21.36
C ASP A 270 4.74 18.52 21.61
N ARG A 271 4.90 17.72 20.56
CA ARG A 271 5.27 16.30 20.69
C ARG A 271 6.76 16.09 20.93
N LEU A 272 7.63 16.87 20.29
CA LEU A 272 9.05 16.79 20.57
C LEU A 272 9.32 17.15 22.03
N TYR A 273 8.68 18.21 22.53
CA TYR A 273 8.72 18.58 23.96
C TYR A 273 8.18 17.47 24.88
N THR A 274 7.05 16.87 24.50
CA THR A 274 6.43 15.78 25.28
C THR A 274 7.35 14.56 25.32
N TRP A 275 7.99 14.23 24.23
CA TRP A 275 8.91 13.10 24.17
C TRP A 275 10.17 13.32 25.00
N ILE A 276 10.74 14.53 24.92
CA ILE A 276 11.88 14.93 25.74
C ILE A 276 11.51 14.95 27.21
N TYR A 277 10.39 15.58 27.55
CA TYR A 277 9.93 15.74 28.92
C TYR A 277 9.58 14.41 29.61
N ASN A 278 9.05 13.47 28.85
CA ASN A 278 8.74 12.13 29.35
C ASN A 278 9.94 11.17 29.35
N GLY A 279 11.14 11.63 29.01
CA GLY A 279 12.34 10.78 28.94
C GLY A 279 12.29 9.73 27.82
N TRP A 280 11.44 9.91 26.83
CA TRP A 280 11.32 8.97 25.72
C TRP A 280 12.45 9.12 24.68
N ILE A 281 13.05 10.28 24.64
CA ILE A 281 14.23 10.58 23.85
C ILE A 281 15.35 10.82 24.85
N LEU A 282 16.41 9.99 24.80
CA LEU A 282 17.70 10.36 25.30
C LEU A 282 18.06 10.12 26.78
N ASP A 283 17.47 9.15 27.46
CA ASP A 283 18.06 8.74 28.75
C ASP A 283 19.38 7.96 28.58
N GLU A 284 19.67 7.45 27.38
CA GLU A 284 20.95 6.80 27.07
C GLU A 284 21.45 7.07 25.64
N VAL A 285 22.71 7.30 25.50
CA VAL A 285 23.61 7.81 24.47
C VAL A 285 23.68 7.03 23.15
N TYR A 286 22.63 6.32 22.69
CA TYR A 286 22.71 5.55 21.44
C TYR A 286 21.67 5.94 20.40
N VAL A 287 21.66 7.20 20.06
CA VAL A 287 20.98 7.65 18.83
C VAL A 287 21.93 7.38 17.68
N ASN A 288 21.51 6.59 16.66
CA ASN A 288 22.36 6.41 15.49
C ASN A 288 22.63 7.76 14.80
N GLU A 289 23.65 7.80 13.97
CA GLU A 289 24.12 9.04 13.35
C GLU A 289 23.02 9.79 12.58
N GLN A 290 22.25 9.09 11.73
CA GLN A 290 21.18 9.71 10.94
C GLN A 290 20.07 10.32 11.81
N ALA A 291 19.83 9.74 12.93
CA ALA A 291 18.84 10.21 13.87
C ALA A 291 19.36 11.37 14.72
N SER A 292 20.63 11.39 15.03
CA SER A 292 21.27 12.54 15.64
C SER A 292 21.13 13.76 14.74
N LEU A 293 21.37 13.60 13.44
CA LEU A 293 21.16 14.64 12.43
C LEU A 293 19.72 15.13 12.43
N PHE A 294 18.76 14.20 12.25
CA PHE A 294 17.33 14.53 12.20
C PHE A 294 16.84 15.26 13.45
N LEU A 295 17.18 14.75 14.64
CA LEU A 295 16.76 15.36 15.92
C LEU A 295 17.35 16.76 16.09
N MET A 296 18.59 16.96 15.64
CA MET A 296 19.25 18.25 15.73
C MET A 296 18.64 19.26 14.76
N GLU A 297 18.38 18.87 13.51
CA GLU A 297 17.71 19.72 12.52
C GLU A 297 16.32 20.15 12.98
N GLU A 298 15.54 19.22 13.53
CA GLU A 298 14.20 19.53 14.05
C GLU A 298 14.25 20.40 15.31
N ALA A 299 15.22 20.19 16.20
CA ALA A 299 15.41 21.05 17.36
C ALA A 299 15.77 22.48 16.93
N ILE A 300 16.65 22.66 15.95
CA ILE A 300 17.00 23.97 15.36
C ILE A 300 15.76 24.64 14.77
N ALA A 301 14.90 23.88 14.06
CA ALA A 301 13.68 24.39 13.46
C ALA A 301 12.70 24.98 14.51
N THR A 302 12.77 24.55 15.78
CA THR A 302 11.96 25.13 16.86
C THR A 302 12.41 26.52 17.30
N LYS A 303 13.65 26.90 17.01
CA LYS A 303 14.33 28.14 17.49
C LYS A 303 14.35 28.28 19.02
N ASP A 304 14.25 27.17 19.75
CA ASP A 304 14.29 27.15 21.21
C ASP A 304 15.68 26.71 21.69
N ALA A 305 16.43 27.66 22.21
CA ALA A 305 17.82 27.44 22.66
C ALA A 305 17.92 26.35 23.76
N THR A 306 16.92 26.22 24.61
CA THR A 306 16.90 25.20 25.69
C THR A 306 16.77 23.82 25.10
N LEU A 307 15.85 23.65 24.15
CA LEU A 307 15.63 22.38 23.46
C LEU A 307 16.84 22.00 22.60
N ILE A 308 17.38 22.96 21.82
CA ILE A 308 18.56 22.76 21.00
C ILE A 308 19.75 22.30 21.86
N ARG A 309 19.99 22.94 23.01
CA ARG A 309 21.06 22.55 23.96
C ARG A 309 20.81 21.15 24.52
N TYR A 310 19.57 20.86 24.93
CA TYR A 310 19.22 19.55 25.48
C TYR A 310 19.48 18.41 24.48
N VAL A 311 19.11 18.60 23.21
CA VAL A 311 19.36 17.62 22.15
C VAL A 311 20.85 17.54 21.84
N TYR A 312 21.54 18.68 21.73
CA TYR A 312 22.96 18.74 21.40
C TYR A 312 23.84 17.98 22.41
N ASP A 313 23.55 18.11 23.71
CA ASP A 313 24.30 17.44 24.77
C ASP A 313 24.18 15.90 24.75
N ARG A 314 23.25 15.35 23.94
CA ARG A 314 22.88 13.94 23.93
C ARG A 314 23.02 13.22 22.61
N VAL A 315 23.23 13.94 21.51
CA VAL A 315 23.41 13.38 20.18
C VAL A 315 24.86 13.50 19.72
N SER A 316 25.31 12.60 18.88
CA SER A 316 26.63 12.70 18.25
C SER A 316 26.54 13.36 16.89
N LEU A 317 27.24 14.47 16.71
CA LEU A 317 27.34 15.23 15.46
C LEU A 317 28.75 15.16 14.82
N GLU A 318 29.60 14.20 15.22
CA GLU A 318 30.99 14.12 14.74
C GLU A 318 31.09 13.99 13.21
N LYS A 319 30.09 13.40 12.56
CA LYS A 319 30.06 13.28 11.09
C LYS A 319 29.54 14.52 10.36
N TRP A 320 28.97 15.48 11.08
CA TRP A 320 28.43 16.72 10.53
C TRP A 320 29.06 17.94 11.19
N PRO A 321 30.37 18.19 10.92
CA PRO A 321 31.12 19.26 11.57
C PRO A 321 30.53 20.66 11.29
N GLU A 322 29.92 20.88 10.11
CA GLU A 322 29.27 22.14 9.78
C GLU A 322 28.04 22.40 10.65
N LEU A 323 27.17 21.40 10.84
CA LEU A 323 26.02 21.49 11.72
C LEU A 323 26.44 21.66 13.17
N GLN A 324 27.47 20.93 13.61
CA GLN A 324 28.02 21.02 14.95
C GLN A 324 28.57 22.43 15.23
N ALA A 325 29.29 23.02 14.28
CA ALA A 325 29.77 24.40 14.35
C ALA A 325 28.64 25.42 14.47
N LEU A 326 27.62 25.28 13.59
CA LEU A 326 26.42 26.15 13.59
C LEU A 326 25.72 26.14 14.95
N VAL A 327 25.50 24.95 15.49
CA VAL A 327 24.82 24.78 16.80
C VAL A 327 25.64 25.37 17.94
N LEU A 328 26.94 25.14 17.95
CA LEU A 328 27.82 25.72 18.98
C LEU A 328 27.83 27.24 18.94
N VAL A 329 27.90 27.83 17.74
CA VAL A 329 27.81 29.27 17.56
C VAL A 329 26.49 29.82 18.10
N TYR A 330 25.40 29.16 17.79
CA TYR A 330 24.05 29.58 18.25
C TYR A 330 23.88 29.45 19.77
N LEU A 331 24.32 28.33 20.36
CA LEU A 331 24.14 28.05 21.79
C LEU A 331 25.13 28.78 22.68
N LYS A 332 26.20 29.32 22.14
CA LYS A 332 27.38 29.84 22.86
C LYS A 332 28.04 28.75 23.71
N PRO A 333 29.15 28.19 23.26
CA PRO A 333 29.83 27.08 23.93
C PRO A 333 30.19 27.44 25.37
N ASP A 334 30.17 26.46 26.23
CA ASP A 334 30.64 26.55 27.61
C ASP A 334 31.92 25.68 27.81
N ALA A 335 32.43 25.60 29.03
CA ALA A 335 33.62 24.85 29.36
C ALA A 335 33.60 23.37 28.93
N LYS A 336 32.41 22.75 28.83
CA LYS A 336 32.25 21.36 28.40
C LYS A 336 32.50 21.17 26.89
N HIS A 337 32.36 22.22 26.10
CA HIS A 337 32.47 22.19 24.65
C HIS A 337 33.87 22.58 24.13
N ILE A 338 34.84 22.89 25.02
CA ILE A 338 36.18 23.35 24.64
C ILE A 338 36.86 22.33 23.69
N GLU A 339 36.85 21.07 24.06
CA GLU A 339 37.49 20.01 23.26
C GLU A 339 36.84 19.87 21.87
N THR A 340 35.54 19.99 21.81
CA THR A 340 34.77 19.96 20.54
C THR A 340 35.09 21.18 19.69
N CYS A 341 35.17 22.36 20.28
CA CYS A 341 35.59 23.58 19.56
C CYS A 341 37.00 23.46 18.97
N ILE A 342 37.95 22.95 19.74
CA ILE A 342 39.34 22.73 19.28
C ILE A 342 39.36 21.73 18.10
N LYS A 343 38.62 20.64 18.20
CA LYS A 343 38.50 19.66 17.10
C LYS A 343 37.93 20.29 15.84
N LEU A 344 36.86 21.07 15.96
CA LEU A 344 36.19 21.73 14.82
C LEU A 344 37.09 22.74 14.13
N VAL A 345 37.78 23.59 14.90
CA VAL A 345 38.70 24.61 14.34
C VAL A 345 39.88 23.96 13.61
N ASN A 346 40.37 22.83 14.10
CA ASN A 346 41.46 22.08 13.48
C ASN A 346 40.99 21.08 12.40
N SER A 347 39.68 20.92 12.16
CA SER A 347 39.15 20.00 11.17
C SER A 347 39.46 20.45 9.74
N ASN A 348 39.93 19.55 8.88
CA ASN A 348 40.12 19.84 7.46
C ASN A 348 38.81 19.86 6.65
N ASN A 349 37.70 19.36 7.22
CA ASN A 349 36.43 19.19 6.55
C ASN A 349 35.48 20.37 6.78
N LEU A 350 35.84 21.34 7.59
CA LEU A 350 35.00 22.50 7.90
C LEU A 350 35.45 23.71 7.06
N LEU A 351 34.49 24.44 6.53
CA LEU A 351 34.75 25.68 5.81
C LEU A 351 35.44 26.68 6.73
N LEU A 352 36.32 27.49 6.17
CA LEU A 352 37.10 28.46 6.93
C LEU A 352 36.19 29.45 7.68
N LYS A 353 35.08 29.88 7.07
CA LYS A 353 34.06 30.72 7.72
C LYS A 353 33.56 30.11 9.02
N ASP A 354 33.12 28.83 8.98
CA ASP A 354 32.55 28.14 10.14
C ASP A 354 33.60 27.92 11.24
N LYS A 355 34.86 27.67 10.85
CA LYS A 355 35.98 27.63 11.79
C LYS A 355 36.19 28.95 12.53
N LEU A 356 36.13 30.07 11.80
CA LEU A 356 36.27 31.38 12.35
C LEU A 356 35.12 31.76 13.30
N ASP A 357 33.91 31.33 12.98
CA ASP A 357 32.73 31.55 13.85
C ASP A 357 32.88 30.79 15.18
N VAL A 358 33.31 29.52 15.14
CA VAL A 358 33.58 28.73 16.35
C VAL A 358 34.74 29.35 17.14
N LEU A 359 35.82 29.74 16.46
CA LEU A 359 36.96 30.41 17.07
C LEU A 359 36.53 31.69 17.79
N ASN A 360 35.71 32.53 17.16
CA ASN A 360 35.22 33.75 17.75
C ASN A 360 34.42 33.49 19.07
N GLN A 361 33.61 32.45 19.09
CA GLN A 361 32.90 32.05 20.33
C GLN A 361 33.89 31.58 21.42
N CYS A 362 34.94 30.84 21.06
CA CYS A 362 35.97 30.40 22.01
C CYS A 362 36.75 31.59 22.58
N LEU A 363 37.10 32.57 21.75
CA LEU A 363 37.77 33.79 22.19
C LEU A 363 36.93 34.64 23.15
N GLN A 364 35.58 34.67 22.92
CA GLN A 364 34.64 35.33 23.84
C GLN A 364 34.62 34.70 25.23
N LEU A 365 34.91 33.39 25.31
CA LEU A 365 34.97 32.65 26.57
C LEU A 365 36.35 32.74 27.25
N GLY A 366 37.30 33.50 26.67
CA GLY A 366 38.64 33.60 27.21
C GLY A 366 39.54 32.40 26.95
N LEU A 367 39.20 31.54 26.00
CA LEU A 367 39.90 30.29 25.68
C LEU A 367 41.09 30.46 24.72
N HIS A 368 41.53 31.68 24.49
CA HIS A 368 42.63 32.02 23.58
C HIS A 368 43.96 31.34 23.91
N LYS A 369 44.21 31.01 25.18
CA LYS A 369 45.43 30.33 25.61
C LYS A 369 45.47 28.83 25.33
N GLU A 370 44.31 28.23 25.13
CA GLU A 370 44.16 26.78 24.95
C GLU A 370 44.08 26.38 23.46
N ILE A 371 43.82 27.34 22.56
CA ILE A 371 43.64 27.11 21.14
C ILE A 371 44.90 27.41 20.38
N LYS A 372 45.60 26.40 19.88
CA LYS A 372 46.73 26.53 18.97
C LYS A 372 46.23 26.44 17.53
N ILE A 373 46.03 27.56 16.86
CA ILE A 373 45.54 27.62 15.47
C ILE A 373 46.71 28.11 14.59
N SER A 374 46.83 27.49 13.40
CA SER A 374 47.62 28.03 12.33
C SER A 374 46.90 29.23 11.72
N ILE A 375 47.50 30.41 11.82
CA ILE A 375 46.95 31.68 11.31
C ILE A 375 47.14 31.82 9.82
N GLN A 376 48.11 31.13 9.27
CA GLN A 376 48.45 31.27 7.88
C GLN A 376 47.27 31.06 6.93
N PRO A 377 46.41 30.03 7.08
CA PRO A 377 45.23 29.87 6.25
C PRO A 377 44.22 31.02 6.40
N ILE A 378 44.13 31.64 7.59
CA ILE A 378 43.25 32.78 7.84
C ILE A 378 43.78 34.01 7.13
N LYS A 379 45.06 34.28 7.19
CA LYS A 379 45.72 35.39 6.46
C LYS A 379 45.51 35.23 4.95
N GLU A 380 45.82 34.06 4.40
CA GLU A 380 45.68 33.74 2.99
C GLU A 380 44.23 33.92 2.51
N TRP A 381 43.25 33.50 3.31
CA TRP A 381 41.85 33.68 3.00
C TRP A 381 41.43 35.17 2.96
N ILE A 382 41.85 35.95 3.94
CA ILE A 382 41.56 37.38 4.01
C ILE A 382 42.27 38.14 2.87
N GLU A 383 43.48 37.77 2.55
CA GLU A 383 44.26 38.35 1.46
C GLU A 383 43.65 38.00 0.07
N SER A 384 42.99 36.85 -0.02
CA SER A 384 42.32 36.43 -1.25
C SER A 384 40.97 37.11 -1.53
N MET A 385 40.41 37.81 -0.54
CA MET A 385 39.11 38.48 -0.71
C MET A 385 39.27 39.85 -1.37
N ASP A 386 38.37 40.15 -2.32
CA ASP A 386 38.22 41.51 -2.83
C ASP A 386 37.51 42.44 -1.83
N ALA A 387 37.63 43.74 -2.04
CA ALA A 387 37.08 44.76 -1.14
C ALA A 387 35.52 44.69 -1.03
N GLU A 388 34.85 44.20 -2.05
CA GLU A 388 33.38 44.10 -2.10
C GLU A 388 32.90 42.88 -1.30
N THR A 389 33.58 41.76 -1.47
CA THR A 389 33.34 40.52 -0.70
C THR A 389 33.63 40.75 0.79
N LEU A 390 34.70 41.47 1.13
CA LEU A 390 35.03 41.85 2.51
C LEU A 390 33.91 42.70 3.16
N LYS A 391 33.37 43.67 2.44
CA LYS A 391 32.24 44.51 2.92
C LYS A 391 30.96 43.68 3.12
N MET A 392 30.67 42.75 2.20
CA MET A 392 29.52 41.83 2.37
C MET A 392 29.67 40.99 3.64
N TYR A 393 30.82 40.36 3.85
CA TYR A 393 31.07 39.60 5.07
C TYR A 393 31.05 40.45 6.33
N GLN A 394 31.52 41.68 6.28
CA GLN A 394 31.44 42.63 7.41
C GLN A 394 29.96 42.84 7.82
N ALA A 395 29.07 43.14 6.87
CA ALA A 395 27.67 43.36 7.16
C ALA A 395 26.98 42.08 7.70
N GLU A 396 27.32 40.91 7.18
CA GLU A 396 26.81 39.62 7.64
C GLU A 396 27.29 39.31 9.08
N PHE A 397 28.54 39.58 9.41
CA PHE A 397 29.11 39.36 10.75
C PHE A 397 28.66 40.39 11.77
N GLU A 398 28.43 41.63 11.40
CA GLU A 398 27.76 42.62 12.27
C GLU A 398 26.35 42.20 12.67
N ASN A 399 25.57 41.69 11.73
CA ASN A 399 24.24 41.14 11.97
C ASN A 399 24.24 39.91 12.90
N LEU A 400 25.33 39.13 12.87
CA LEU A 400 25.54 37.98 13.75
C LEU A 400 26.21 38.35 15.10
N GLY A 401 26.53 39.63 15.29
CA GLY A 401 27.22 40.11 16.48
C GLY A 401 28.72 39.71 16.55
N CYS A 402 29.32 39.38 15.42
CA CYS A 402 30.72 38.96 15.29
C CYS A 402 31.61 40.13 14.87
N ASN A 403 32.26 40.80 15.79
CA ASN A 403 33.09 41.99 15.50
C ASN A 403 34.54 41.69 15.18
N TYR A 404 35.01 40.44 15.18
CA TYR A 404 36.40 40.17 14.90
C TYR A 404 36.83 40.45 13.45
N LEU A 405 35.86 40.37 12.52
CA LEU A 405 36.12 40.73 11.13
C LEU A 405 36.37 42.23 10.95
N GLU A 406 35.72 43.07 11.74
CA GLU A 406 36.06 44.51 11.82
C GLU A 406 37.52 44.72 12.17
N TYR A 407 38.04 43.97 13.13
CA TYR A 407 39.43 44.05 13.54
C TYR A 407 40.38 43.58 12.43
N VAL A 408 40.04 42.47 11.78
CA VAL A 408 40.82 41.95 10.64
C VAL A 408 40.76 42.90 9.45
N LEU A 409 39.62 43.54 9.17
CA LEU A 409 39.46 44.57 8.18
C LEU A 409 40.27 45.83 8.50
N LEU A 410 40.32 46.22 9.77
CA LEU A 410 41.18 47.32 10.25
C LEU A 410 42.64 47.03 10.06
N LEU A 411 43.12 45.81 10.33
CA LEU A 411 44.47 45.37 10.08
C LEU A 411 44.85 45.41 8.60
N ARG A 412 43.93 45.00 7.71
CA ARG A 412 44.12 45.02 6.25
C ARG A 412 44.13 46.45 5.68
N ASN A 413 43.14 47.27 6.09
CA ASN A 413 43.02 48.65 5.57
C ASN A 413 44.16 49.57 5.92
N LYS A 414 45.02 49.17 6.82
CA LYS A 414 46.16 49.99 7.26
C LYS A 414 47.51 49.62 6.63
N GLU A 415 47.52 48.71 5.60
CA GLU A 415 48.74 48.29 4.92
C GLU A 415 49.87 47.93 5.89
N CYS A 416 49.56 47.17 6.98
CA CYS A 416 50.41 47.09 8.14
C CYS A 416 51.31 45.88 8.10
N GLU A 417 52.48 46.03 7.57
CA GLU A 417 53.61 45.13 7.90
C GLU A 417 54.23 45.43 9.26
N ASN A 418 54.03 46.63 9.86
CA ASN A 418 54.67 47.07 11.07
C ASN A 418 53.85 48.04 11.95
N MET A 419 52.59 47.73 12.23
CA MET A 419 51.81 48.62 13.09
C MET A 419 51.76 48.16 14.56
N GLU A 420 52.35 48.97 15.44
CA GLU A 420 51.89 49.03 16.81
C GLU A 420 50.45 49.55 16.83
N ILE A 421 49.52 48.76 17.31
CA ILE A 421 48.15 49.18 17.49
C ILE A 421 48.17 50.33 18.51
N PRO A 422 47.65 51.50 18.19
CA PRO A 422 47.72 52.61 19.09
C PRO A 422 47.11 52.25 20.46
N VAL A 423 47.80 52.57 21.52
CA VAL A 423 47.39 52.31 22.91
C VAL A 423 45.97 52.87 23.18
N VAL A 424 45.61 53.96 22.53
CA VAL A 424 44.25 54.57 22.54
C VAL A 424 43.16 53.62 22.03
N PHE A 425 43.48 52.73 21.11
CA PHE A 425 42.53 51.76 20.60
C PHE A 425 42.30 50.62 21.61
N VAL A 426 43.32 50.20 22.33
CA VAL A 426 43.22 49.18 23.37
C VAL A 426 42.44 49.68 24.57
N ASP A 427 42.67 50.97 24.96
CA ASP A 427 41.97 51.59 26.09
C ASP A 427 40.44 51.82 25.82
N ASN A 428 40.06 51.94 24.54
CA ASN A 428 38.69 52.06 24.11
C ASN A 428 37.97 50.71 23.89
N LEU A 429 38.67 49.59 23.98
CA LEU A 429 38.08 48.26 23.94
C LEU A 429 37.32 48.00 25.23
N LYS A 430 36.06 48.45 25.28
CA LYS A 430 35.16 48.39 26.45
C LYS A 430 34.73 46.98 26.84
N SER A 431 34.94 45.97 25.98
CA SER A 431 34.55 44.59 26.26
C SER A 431 35.77 43.68 26.48
N GLU A 432 35.68 42.76 27.43
CA GLU A 432 36.65 41.66 27.68
C GLU A 432 36.93 40.85 26.39
N ARG A 433 35.96 40.77 25.53
CA ARG A 433 36.01 40.13 24.22
C ARG A 433 37.09 40.72 23.31
N TRP A 434 37.15 42.06 23.20
CA TRP A 434 38.13 42.75 22.36
C TRP A 434 39.53 42.66 22.95
N LYS A 435 39.64 42.70 24.26
CA LYS A 435 40.93 42.52 24.92
C LYS A 435 41.49 41.13 24.68
N ASN A 436 40.67 40.08 24.80
CA ASN A 436 41.06 38.71 24.54
C ASN A 436 41.47 38.49 23.08
N LEU A 437 40.74 39.09 22.11
CA LEU A 437 41.06 39.05 20.70
C LEU A 437 42.38 39.76 20.41
N TYR A 438 42.59 40.92 21.00
CA TYR A 438 43.84 41.70 20.87
C TYR A 438 45.03 40.95 21.46
N GLU A 439 44.95 40.40 22.66
CA GLU A 439 45.99 39.58 23.25
C GLU A 439 46.29 38.33 22.43
N PHE A 440 45.30 37.69 21.87
CA PHE A 440 45.48 36.56 20.97
C PHE A 440 46.27 36.95 19.72
N TRP A 441 45.89 38.03 19.01
CA TRP A 441 46.60 38.53 17.83
C TRP A 441 48.00 39.02 18.12
N ARG A 442 48.23 39.54 19.31
CA ARG A 442 49.55 39.94 19.75
C ARG A 442 50.47 38.76 20.08
N SER A 443 49.92 37.64 20.50
CA SER A 443 50.65 36.41 20.83
C SER A 443 51.03 35.58 19.59
N LEU A 444 50.51 35.93 18.44
CA LEU A 444 50.78 35.32 17.14
C LEU A 444 51.82 36.07 16.38
#